data_8c27f1a5e3b437de7e4ae9b5e05f5408
#
_entry.id   8c27f1a5e3b437de7e4ae9b5e05f5408
#
_cell.length_a   1.000
_cell.length_b   1.000
_cell.length_c   1.000
_cell.angle_alpha   90.00
_cell.angle_beta   90.00
_cell.angle_gamma   90.00
#
_symmetry.space_group_name_H-M   'P 1'
#
loop_
_entity.id
_entity.type
_entity.pdbx_description
1 polymer ?
#
loop_
_entity_poly.entity_id
_entity_poly.type
_entity_poly.pdbx_seq_one_letter_code
_entity_poly.pdbx_strand_id
1 'polypeptide(L)'
;MAPEVLNREYTKSCDIWSIGVITYILLCGYPPFYGDTDNQIFDSVRAGRFDFPSPDWDNISATAKDFICSMLKLDGSKRMTASESLRHKWIVEMTEVQGQGGRRNQRSSIVFAPRAIAFKKYRGMQKLKKAALTYLAQNATNEDIDELKAIFRKVDVDNDGTLTLSELDDCLNNGASHHE
;
A
#
# COMPACT_ATOMS: atom_id res chain seq x y z
N MET A 1 -7.13 -0.65 7.71
CA MET A 1 -8.12 -0.27 8.76
C MET A 1 -8.71 1.07 8.34
N ALA A 2 -10.04 1.27 8.48
CA ALA A 2 -10.68 2.55 8.13
C ALA A 2 -10.46 3.59 9.25
N PRO A 3 -10.51 4.92 8.97
CA PRO A 3 -10.22 5.94 9.96
C PRO A 3 -11.17 5.92 11.16
N GLU A 4 -12.44 5.61 10.98
CA GLU A 4 -13.42 5.49 12.08
C GLU A 4 -13.17 4.27 12.98
N VAL A 5 -12.53 3.22 12.45
CA VAL A 5 -12.13 2.05 13.24
C VAL A 5 -11.02 2.43 14.24
N LEU A 6 -10.13 3.36 13.87
CA LEU A 6 -9.13 3.90 14.78
C LEU A 6 -9.76 4.66 15.96
N ASN A 7 -10.97 5.20 15.77
CA ASN A 7 -11.73 5.92 16.78
C ASN A 7 -12.72 5.01 17.56
N ARG A 8 -12.73 3.70 17.24
CA ARG A 8 -13.65 2.71 17.85
C ARG A 8 -15.13 2.92 17.56
N GLU A 9 -15.46 3.78 16.59
CA GLU A 9 -16.83 4.06 16.13
C GLU A 9 -16.95 3.61 14.67
N TYR A 10 -17.34 2.36 14.43
CA TYR A 10 -17.38 1.82 13.09
C TYR A 10 -18.67 1.10 12.76
N THR A 11 -19.04 1.20 11.50
CA THR A 11 -20.18 0.54 10.89
C THR A 11 -19.71 -0.34 9.74
N LYS A 12 -20.62 -1.01 9.05
CA LYS A 12 -20.31 -1.83 7.85
C LYS A 12 -19.60 -1.04 6.73
N SER A 13 -19.60 0.29 6.78
CA SER A 13 -18.90 1.13 5.79
C SER A 13 -17.36 0.98 5.86
N CYS A 14 -16.80 0.50 6.99
CA CYS A 14 -15.38 0.23 7.11
C CYS A 14 -14.89 -0.87 6.15
N ASP A 15 -15.77 -1.82 5.78
CA ASP A 15 -15.44 -2.86 4.82
C ASP A 15 -15.32 -2.29 3.40
N ILE A 16 -16.14 -1.30 3.06
CA ILE A 16 -16.04 -0.58 1.77
C ILE A 16 -14.70 0.16 1.65
N TRP A 17 -14.24 0.80 2.73
CA TRP A 17 -12.90 1.38 2.76
C TRP A 17 -11.82 0.31 2.51
N SER A 18 -11.92 -0.82 3.19
CA SER A 18 -10.96 -1.92 3.04
C SER A 18 -10.93 -2.46 1.61
N ILE A 19 -12.09 -2.58 0.96
CA ILE A 19 -12.19 -2.95 -0.46
C ILE A 19 -11.51 -1.90 -1.34
N GLY A 20 -11.71 -0.61 -1.06
CA GLY A 20 -11.06 0.49 -1.77
C GLY A 20 -9.53 0.41 -1.70
N VAL A 21 -8.98 0.16 -0.50
CA VAL A 21 -7.53 -0.04 -0.31
C VAL A 21 -7.02 -1.26 -1.09
N ILE A 22 -7.72 -2.39 -1.01
CA ILE A 22 -7.36 -3.61 -1.74
C ILE A 22 -7.41 -3.36 -3.25
N THR A 23 -8.44 -2.67 -3.74
CA THR A 23 -8.56 -2.32 -5.16
C THR A 23 -7.39 -1.44 -5.61
N TYR A 24 -7.02 -0.44 -4.83
CA TYR A 24 -5.86 0.39 -5.10
C TYR A 24 -4.59 -0.45 -5.24
N ILE A 25 -4.30 -1.32 -4.26
CA ILE A 25 -3.11 -2.19 -4.27
C ILE A 25 -3.12 -3.15 -5.47
N LEU A 26 -4.28 -3.71 -5.83
CA LEU A 26 -4.39 -4.61 -6.97
C LEU A 26 -4.11 -3.92 -8.30
N LEU A 27 -4.34 -2.62 -8.40
CA LEU A 27 -4.14 -1.85 -9.62
C LEU A 27 -2.71 -1.33 -9.79
N CYS A 28 -2.02 -0.92 -8.73
CA CYS A 28 -0.69 -0.33 -8.80
C CYS A 28 0.42 -1.14 -8.12
N GLY A 29 0.09 -1.98 -7.13
CA GLY A 29 1.06 -2.85 -6.43
C GLY A 29 1.62 -2.28 -5.14
N TYR A 30 1.11 -1.13 -4.64
CA TYR A 30 1.48 -0.53 -3.36
C TYR A 30 0.24 0.09 -2.68
N PRO A 31 0.26 0.34 -1.37
CA PRO A 31 -0.90 0.87 -0.64
C PRO A 31 -1.10 2.37 -0.89
N PRO A 32 -2.36 2.87 -0.78
CA PRO A 32 -2.66 4.31 -0.90
C PRO A 32 -2.22 5.14 0.31
N PHE A 33 -2.07 4.50 1.47
CA PHE A 33 -1.64 5.11 2.71
C PHE A 33 -0.36 4.42 3.15
N TYR A 34 0.69 5.21 3.33
CA TYR A 34 2.02 4.72 3.62
C TYR A 34 2.63 5.50 4.78
N GLY A 35 3.56 4.85 5.49
CA GLY A 35 4.39 5.41 6.55
C GLY A 35 5.42 4.38 6.99
N ASP A 36 6.52 4.83 7.55
CA ASP A 36 7.62 3.96 8.00
C ASP A 36 7.28 3.27 9.32
N THR A 37 6.39 3.89 10.10
CA THR A 37 5.85 3.35 11.34
C THR A 37 4.33 3.18 11.26
N ASP A 38 3.77 2.33 12.13
CA ASP A 38 2.33 2.15 12.25
C ASP A 38 1.60 3.47 12.56
N ASN A 39 2.21 4.32 13.40
CA ASN A 39 1.64 5.63 13.73
C ASN A 39 1.56 6.54 12.51
N GLN A 40 2.60 6.60 11.68
CA GLN A 40 2.59 7.36 10.43
C GLN A 40 1.55 6.81 9.45
N ILE A 41 1.40 5.49 9.36
CA ILE A 41 0.33 4.87 8.55
C ILE A 41 -1.05 5.28 9.08
N PHE A 42 -1.26 5.25 10.39
CA PHE A 42 -2.53 5.67 11.00
C PHE A 42 -2.82 7.15 10.76
N ASP A 43 -1.82 8.01 10.83
CA ASP A 43 -1.97 9.43 10.53
C ASP A 43 -2.25 9.69 9.07
N SER A 44 -1.62 8.94 8.16
CA SER A 44 -1.93 8.96 6.73
C SER A 44 -3.38 8.53 6.45
N VAL A 45 -3.85 7.47 7.12
CA VAL A 45 -5.25 7.00 7.05
C VAL A 45 -6.21 8.05 7.60
N ARG A 46 -5.90 8.68 8.76
CA ARG A 46 -6.73 9.76 9.34
C ARG A 46 -6.79 10.99 8.45
N ALA A 47 -5.68 11.32 7.80
CA ALA A 47 -5.65 12.42 6.84
C ALA A 47 -6.48 12.12 5.57
N GLY A 48 -6.61 10.84 5.21
CA GLY A 48 -7.39 10.37 4.06
C GLY A 48 -6.93 10.90 2.71
N ARG A 49 -5.69 11.39 2.63
CA ARG A 49 -5.10 11.93 1.40
C ARG A 49 -4.31 10.83 0.70
N PHE A 50 -4.65 10.61 -0.54
CA PHE A 50 -3.92 9.72 -1.44
C PHE A 50 -4.00 10.31 -2.86
N ASP A 51 -3.12 9.88 -3.73
CA ASP A 51 -3.02 10.32 -5.11
C ASP A 51 -2.91 9.14 -6.07
N PHE A 52 -2.76 9.43 -7.34
CA PHE A 52 -2.59 8.45 -8.40
C PHE A 52 -1.33 8.82 -9.21
N PRO A 53 -0.13 8.52 -8.67
CA PRO A 53 1.11 9.02 -9.26
C PRO A 53 1.46 8.38 -10.59
N SER A 54 2.02 9.21 -11.49
CA SER A 54 2.66 8.76 -12.72
C SER A 54 3.99 8.05 -12.38
N PRO A 55 4.42 7.06 -13.18
CA PRO A 55 3.74 6.51 -14.36
C PRO A 55 2.76 5.36 -14.07
N ASP A 56 2.66 4.88 -12.81
CA ASP A 56 1.93 3.66 -12.46
C ASP A 56 0.42 3.77 -12.73
N TRP A 57 -0.12 4.98 -12.62
CA TRP A 57 -1.53 5.26 -12.77
C TRP A 57 -1.94 5.84 -14.14
N ASP A 58 -1.00 6.07 -15.06
CA ASP A 58 -1.28 6.70 -16.36
C ASP A 58 -2.18 5.81 -17.24
N ASN A 59 -1.99 4.50 -17.16
CA ASN A 59 -2.76 3.52 -17.92
C ASN A 59 -3.99 2.97 -17.20
N ILE A 60 -4.33 3.51 -16.01
CA ILE A 60 -5.50 3.13 -15.25
C ILE A 60 -6.66 4.06 -15.59
N SER A 61 -7.82 3.48 -15.94
CA SER A 61 -8.99 4.24 -16.39
C SER A 61 -9.49 5.24 -15.33
N ALA A 62 -10.04 6.35 -15.79
CA ALA A 62 -10.66 7.34 -14.91
C ALA A 62 -11.82 6.73 -14.10
N THR A 63 -12.57 5.79 -14.67
CA THR A 63 -13.64 5.09 -13.97
C THR A 63 -13.14 4.20 -12.84
N ALA A 64 -11.93 3.61 -12.96
CA ALA A 64 -11.31 2.86 -11.88
C ALA A 64 -10.84 3.78 -10.73
N LYS A 65 -10.26 4.93 -11.06
CA LYS A 65 -9.86 5.95 -10.09
C LYS A 65 -11.07 6.50 -9.33
N ASP A 66 -12.17 6.80 -10.05
CA ASP A 66 -13.44 7.26 -9.47
C ASP A 66 -14.04 6.21 -8.51
N PHE A 67 -14.00 4.93 -8.89
CA PHE A 67 -14.44 3.84 -8.02
C PHE A 67 -13.68 3.83 -6.69
N ILE A 68 -12.35 3.97 -6.72
CA ILE A 68 -11.51 4.04 -5.53
C ILE A 68 -11.85 5.29 -4.70
N CYS A 69 -11.94 6.47 -5.34
CA CYS A 69 -12.28 7.72 -4.65
C CYS A 69 -13.63 7.66 -3.95
N SER A 70 -14.59 6.93 -4.53
CA SER A 70 -15.92 6.76 -3.95
C SER A 70 -15.95 5.84 -2.73
N MET A 71 -14.95 4.95 -2.61
CA MET A 71 -14.77 4.06 -1.45
C MET A 71 -13.90 4.66 -0.34
N LEU A 72 -12.86 5.43 -0.70
CA LEU A 72 -11.88 5.98 0.23
C LEU A 72 -12.25 7.38 0.71
N LYS A 73 -13.51 7.61 1.04
CA LYS A 73 -13.98 8.85 1.68
C LYS A 73 -13.83 8.74 3.19
N LEU A 74 -13.28 9.78 3.83
CA LEU A 74 -13.10 9.84 5.28
C LEU A 74 -14.42 9.64 6.02
N ASP A 75 -15.46 10.36 5.58
CA ASP A 75 -16.80 10.22 6.10
C ASP A 75 -17.44 8.93 5.61
N GLY A 76 -17.61 7.96 6.51
CA GLY A 76 -18.20 6.66 6.21
C GLY A 76 -19.63 6.74 5.65
N SER A 77 -20.38 7.81 5.99
CA SER A 77 -21.74 8.03 5.48
C SER A 77 -21.77 8.48 4.01
N LYS A 78 -20.64 9.02 3.51
CA LYS A 78 -20.47 9.47 2.13
C LYS A 78 -19.81 8.43 1.23
N ARG A 79 -19.37 7.29 1.79
CA ARG A 79 -18.87 6.18 1.00
C ARG A 79 -20.00 5.51 0.25
N MET A 80 -19.69 5.03 -0.96
CA MET A 80 -20.65 4.19 -1.67
C MET A 80 -20.98 2.93 -0.85
N THR A 81 -22.19 2.46 -0.96
CA THR A 81 -22.63 1.19 -0.39
C THR A 81 -22.19 0.01 -1.24
N ALA A 82 -22.24 -1.20 -0.71
CA ALA A 82 -21.97 -2.43 -1.48
C ALA A 82 -22.89 -2.55 -2.72
N SER A 83 -24.16 -2.17 -2.58
CA SER A 83 -25.13 -2.19 -3.70
C SER A 83 -24.79 -1.16 -4.78
N GLU A 84 -24.30 0.02 -4.40
CA GLU A 84 -23.84 1.04 -5.36
C GLU A 84 -22.55 0.61 -6.03
N SER A 85 -21.63 -0.04 -5.29
CA SER A 85 -20.39 -0.60 -5.84
C SER A 85 -20.65 -1.56 -7.00
N LEU A 86 -21.64 -2.45 -6.87
CA LEU A 86 -22.00 -3.41 -7.92
C LEU A 86 -22.57 -2.73 -9.18
N ARG A 87 -23.15 -1.55 -9.03
CA ARG A 87 -23.71 -0.76 -10.15
C ARG A 87 -22.77 0.32 -10.65
N HIS A 88 -21.59 0.45 -10.04
CA HIS A 88 -20.63 1.46 -10.47
C HIS A 88 -20.15 1.19 -11.91
N LYS A 89 -20.02 2.26 -12.69
CA LYS A 89 -19.68 2.21 -14.11
C LYS A 89 -18.46 1.31 -14.39
N TRP A 90 -17.43 1.40 -13.57
CA TRP A 90 -16.23 0.57 -13.73
C TRP A 90 -16.52 -0.93 -13.59
N ILE A 91 -17.36 -1.33 -12.64
CA ILE A 91 -17.74 -2.74 -12.44
C ILE A 91 -18.58 -3.23 -13.59
N VAL A 92 -19.58 -2.44 -14.02
CA VAL A 92 -20.44 -2.76 -15.14
C VAL A 92 -19.62 -2.94 -16.43
N GLU A 93 -18.74 -1.99 -16.76
CA GLU A 93 -17.83 -2.09 -17.91
C GLU A 93 -16.98 -3.36 -17.88
N MET A 94 -16.51 -3.79 -16.70
CA MET A 94 -15.70 -4.99 -16.55
C MET A 94 -16.51 -6.27 -16.67
N THR A 95 -17.77 -6.27 -16.24
CA THR A 95 -18.66 -7.46 -16.31
C THR A 95 -19.29 -7.64 -17.68
N GLU A 96 -19.67 -6.56 -18.36
CA GLU A 96 -20.25 -6.62 -19.72
C GLU A 96 -19.24 -7.14 -20.75
N VAL A 97 -17.94 -6.84 -20.59
CA VAL A 97 -16.87 -7.39 -21.44
C VAL A 97 -16.77 -8.92 -21.31
N GLN A 98 -17.23 -9.52 -20.21
CA GLN A 98 -17.26 -10.98 -20.03
C GLN A 98 -18.53 -11.65 -20.53
N GLY A 99 -19.62 -10.90 -20.71
CA GLY A 99 -20.95 -11.45 -21.05
C GLY A 99 -21.22 -11.61 -22.56
N GLN A 100 -20.43 -11.03 -23.43
CA GLN A 100 -20.59 -11.19 -24.88
C GLN A 100 -19.78 -12.39 -25.37
N GLY A 101 -20.50 -13.48 -25.59
CA GLY A 101 -20.01 -14.80 -25.95
C GLY A 101 -18.99 -14.84 -27.08
N GLY A 102 -17.92 -15.59 -26.87
CA GLY A 102 -17.30 -16.40 -27.92
C GLY A 102 -16.13 -15.80 -28.69
N ARG A 103 -15.74 -14.53 -28.50
CA ARG A 103 -14.45 -14.03 -29.00
C ARG A 103 -13.68 -13.43 -27.85
N ARG A 104 -12.68 -14.17 -27.36
CA ARG A 104 -11.63 -13.68 -26.46
C ARG A 104 -10.99 -12.45 -27.10
N ASN A 105 -11.59 -11.27 -26.86
CA ASN A 105 -11.04 -10.04 -27.33
C ASN A 105 -9.70 -9.84 -26.59
N GLN A 106 -8.60 -9.80 -27.33
CA GLN A 106 -7.24 -9.56 -26.85
C GLN A 106 -7.12 -8.35 -25.89
N ARG A 107 -8.12 -7.44 -25.90
CA ARG A 107 -8.19 -6.28 -25.00
C ARG A 107 -8.45 -6.64 -23.54
N SER A 108 -9.25 -7.66 -23.21
CA SER A 108 -9.50 -8.04 -21.80
C SER A 108 -8.29 -8.74 -21.17
N SER A 109 -7.49 -9.49 -21.94
CA SER A 109 -6.25 -10.06 -21.45
C SER A 109 -5.16 -9.01 -21.20
N ILE A 110 -5.16 -7.92 -21.99
CA ILE A 110 -4.22 -6.78 -21.83
C ILE A 110 -4.53 -5.99 -20.54
N VAL A 111 -5.79 -5.90 -20.14
CA VAL A 111 -6.19 -5.17 -18.91
C VAL A 111 -5.87 -5.94 -17.63
N PHE A 112 -5.90 -7.27 -17.66
CA PHE A 112 -5.59 -8.10 -16.48
C PHE A 112 -4.11 -8.44 -16.30
N ALA A 113 -3.34 -8.53 -17.39
CA ALA A 113 -1.93 -8.90 -17.32
C ALA A 113 -1.06 -7.93 -16.53
N PRO A 114 -1.15 -6.59 -16.71
CA PRO A 114 -0.40 -5.64 -15.88
C PRO A 114 -0.80 -5.68 -14.40
N ARG A 115 -2.09 -5.92 -14.10
CA ARG A 115 -2.61 -6.02 -12.74
C ARG A 115 -2.13 -7.27 -12.02
N ALA A 116 -2.08 -8.40 -12.72
CA ALA A 116 -1.49 -9.63 -12.19
C ALA A 116 0.01 -9.46 -11.90
N ILE A 117 0.71 -8.67 -12.70
CA ILE A 117 2.13 -8.34 -12.50
C ILE A 117 2.30 -7.44 -11.27
N ALA A 118 1.48 -6.39 -11.10
CA ALA A 118 1.50 -5.51 -9.95
C ALA A 118 1.27 -6.29 -8.63
N PHE A 119 0.27 -7.17 -8.61
CA PHE A 119 0.01 -8.03 -7.46
C PHE A 119 1.13 -9.04 -7.18
N LYS A 120 1.72 -9.63 -8.24
CA LYS A 120 2.90 -10.50 -8.10
C LYS A 120 4.09 -9.74 -7.54
N LYS A 121 4.32 -8.50 -8.01
CA LYS A 121 5.38 -7.61 -7.51
C LYS A 121 5.18 -7.32 -6.02
N TYR A 122 3.96 -6.91 -5.61
CA TYR A 122 3.63 -6.68 -4.20
C TYR A 122 3.86 -7.92 -3.33
N ARG A 123 3.32 -9.09 -3.74
CA ARG A 123 3.55 -10.36 -3.03
C ARG A 123 5.03 -10.77 -3.02
N GLY A 124 5.74 -10.52 -4.12
CA GLY A 124 7.17 -10.82 -4.23
C GLY A 124 7.99 -10.02 -3.24
N MET A 125 7.73 -8.71 -3.14
CA MET A 125 8.40 -7.83 -2.18
C MET A 125 8.14 -8.25 -0.73
N GLN A 126 6.89 -8.55 -0.37
CA GLN A 126 6.56 -9.01 0.98
C GLN A 126 7.19 -10.36 1.33
N LYS A 127 7.22 -11.30 0.39
CA LYS A 127 7.87 -12.60 0.58
C LYS A 127 9.39 -12.46 0.70
N LEU A 128 10.01 -11.63 -0.13
CA LEU A 128 11.45 -11.39 -0.10
C LEU A 128 11.85 -10.72 1.21
N LYS A 129 11.12 -9.68 1.65
CA LYS A 129 11.34 -9.02 2.93
C LYS A 129 11.24 -10.02 4.08
N LYS A 130 10.19 -10.84 4.11
CA LYS A 130 10.00 -11.85 5.15
C LYS A 130 11.11 -12.92 5.12
N ALA A 131 11.49 -13.40 3.94
CA ALA A 131 12.55 -14.40 3.79
C ALA A 131 13.91 -13.83 4.22
N ALA A 132 14.23 -12.58 3.87
CA ALA A 132 15.46 -11.92 4.29
C ALA A 132 15.50 -11.74 5.81
N LEU A 133 14.41 -11.24 6.43
CA LEU A 133 14.32 -11.10 7.88
C LEU A 133 14.43 -12.44 8.60
N THR A 134 13.79 -13.50 8.06
CA THR A 134 13.88 -14.85 8.63
C THR A 134 15.30 -15.40 8.53
N TYR A 135 15.97 -15.21 7.39
CA TYR A 135 17.36 -15.62 7.20
C TYR A 135 18.32 -14.91 8.15
N LEU A 136 18.18 -13.59 8.29
CA LEU A 136 18.97 -12.79 9.23
C LEU A 136 18.74 -13.26 10.67
N ALA A 137 17.48 -13.44 11.08
CA ALA A 137 17.15 -13.90 12.44
C ALA A 137 17.67 -15.31 12.75
N GLN A 138 17.77 -16.18 11.75
CA GLN A 138 18.26 -17.55 11.93
C GLN A 138 19.80 -17.68 11.93
N ASN A 139 20.49 -16.76 11.26
CA ASN A 139 21.95 -16.84 11.06
C ASN A 139 22.74 -15.75 11.81
N ALA A 140 22.06 -14.79 12.44
CA ALA A 140 22.72 -13.77 13.26
C ALA A 140 23.29 -14.41 14.55
N THR A 141 24.54 -14.20 14.83
CA THR A 141 25.16 -14.54 16.10
C THR A 141 24.80 -13.51 17.16
N ASN A 142 25.03 -13.81 18.46
CA ASN A 142 24.82 -12.83 19.51
C ASN A 142 25.70 -11.60 19.32
N GLU A 143 26.91 -11.77 18.81
CA GLU A 143 27.86 -10.67 18.52
C GLU A 143 27.33 -9.79 17.38
N ASP A 144 26.81 -10.38 16.29
CA ASP A 144 26.17 -9.64 15.18
C ASP A 144 24.94 -8.86 15.65
N ILE A 145 24.15 -9.44 16.56
CA ILE A 145 22.98 -8.80 17.14
C ILE A 145 23.38 -7.61 18.00
N ASP A 146 24.43 -7.72 18.79
CA ASP A 146 24.89 -6.64 19.66
C ASP A 146 25.56 -5.52 18.86
N GLU A 147 26.27 -5.83 17.78
CA GLU A 147 26.80 -4.85 16.84
C GLU A 147 25.67 -4.10 16.10
N LEU A 148 24.66 -4.83 15.60
CA LEU A 148 23.48 -4.23 14.97
C LEU A 148 22.70 -3.35 15.93
N LYS A 149 22.54 -3.76 17.20
CA LYS A 149 21.93 -2.91 18.24
C LYS A 149 22.73 -1.64 18.52
N ALA A 150 24.06 -1.73 18.49
CA ALA A 150 24.92 -0.57 18.69
C ALA A 150 24.81 0.42 17.52
N ILE A 151 24.76 -0.08 16.28
CA ILE A 151 24.52 0.73 15.08
C ILE A 151 23.12 1.34 15.12
N PHE A 152 22.10 0.54 15.42
CA PHE A 152 20.71 1.00 15.50
C PHE A 152 20.58 2.17 16.48
N ARG A 153 21.11 2.03 17.70
CA ARG A 153 21.09 3.10 18.71
C ARG A 153 21.84 4.37 18.34
N LYS A 154 22.76 4.31 17.40
CA LYS A 154 23.46 5.49 16.88
C LYS A 154 22.62 6.24 15.85
N VAL A 155 21.81 5.51 15.09
CA VAL A 155 20.97 6.05 14.01
C VAL A 155 19.62 6.51 14.54
N ASP A 156 19.06 5.80 15.51
CA ASP A 156 17.82 6.13 16.23
C ASP A 156 18.07 7.28 17.22
N VAL A 157 18.02 8.50 16.70
CA VAL A 157 18.38 9.72 17.44
C VAL A 157 17.32 10.08 18.48
N ASP A 158 16.05 9.84 18.17
CA ASP A 158 14.92 10.15 19.07
C ASP A 158 14.57 8.99 20.01
N ASN A 159 15.21 7.82 19.84
CA ASN A 159 15.00 6.60 20.62
C ASN A 159 13.55 6.09 20.62
N ASP A 160 12.85 6.25 19.50
CA ASP A 160 11.48 5.76 19.34
C ASP A 160 11.41 4.27 18.97
N GLY A 161 12.57 3.64 18.70
CA GLY A 161 12.70 2.23 18.33
C GLY A 161 12.43 1.95 16.86
N THR A 162 12.39 2.99 16.03
CA THR A 162 12.27 2.89 14.56
C THR A 162 13.34 3.73 13.87
N LEU A 163 13.66 3.45 12.62
CA LEU A 163 14.58 4.26 11.84
C LEU A 163 13.80 4.97 10.73
N THR A 164 13.78 6.28 10.78
CA THR A 164 13.20 7.14 9.75
C THR A 164 14.18 7.35 8.58
N LEU A 165 13.65 7.74 7.41
CA LEU A 165 14.50 8.10 6.26
C LEU A 165 15.42 9.27 6.57
N SER A 166 14.97 10.23 7.38
CA SER A 166 15.78 11.38 7.79
C SER A 166 16.99 10.97 8.61
N GLU A 167 16.80 10.07 9.59
CA GLU A 167 17.89 9.55 10.43
C GLU A 167 18.90 8.72 9.64
N LEU A 168 18.41 7.94 8.66
CA LEU A 168 19.27 7.19 7.74
C LEU A 168 20.08 8.13 6.84
N ASP A 169 19.46 9.16 6.27
CA ASP A 169 20.14 10.15 5.42
C ASP A 169 21.18 10.94 6.21
N ASP A 170 20.87 11.35 7.44
CA ASP A 170 21.80 12.04 8.32
C ASP A 170 23.00 11.15 8.69
N CYS A 171 22.76 9.87 8.93
CA CYS A 171 23.82 8.91 9.22
C CYS A 171 24.72 8.67 8.01
N LEU A 172 24.16 8.54 6.80
CA LEU A 172 24.91 8.33 5.56
C LEU A 172 25.72 9.57 5.19
N ASN A 173 25.17 10.77 5.34
CA ASN A 173 25.86 12.02 5.04
C ASN A 173 26.98 12.35 6.05
N ASN A 174 26.78 12.03 7.32
CA ASN A 174 27.81 12.23 8.36
C ASN A 174 28.88 11.14 8.35
N GLY A 175 28.60 9.95 7.83
CA GLY A 175 29.57 8.86 7.68
C GLY A 175 30.57 9.07 6.52
N ALA A 176 30.24 9.92 5.54
CA ALA A 176 31.11 10.21 4.39
C ALA A 176 32.25 11.20 4.70
N SER A 177 32.26 11.82 5.91
CA SER A 177 33.21 12.89 6.26
C SER A 177 34.45 12.41 7.02
N HIS A 178 34.69 11.11 7.17
CA HIS A 178 35.82 10.56 7.95
C HIS A 178 36.76 9.64 7.14
N HIS A 179 36.94 9.90 5.85
CA HIS A 179 38.05 9.34 5.07
C HIS A 179 38.77 10.44 4.27
N GLU A 180 39.55 11.24 4.96
CA GLU A 180 40.72 11.94 4.44
C GLU A 180 41.91 11.67 5.40
#